data_8bc868851351e6b14034193c9a8e8496
#
_entry.id   8bc868851351e6b14034193c9a8e8496
#
_cell.length_a   1.000
_cell.length_b   1.000
_cell.length_c   1.000
_cell.angle_alpha   90.00
_cell.angle_beta   90.00
_cell.angle_gamma   90.00
#
_symmetry.space_group_name_H-M   'P 1'
#
loop_
_entity.id
_entity.type
_entity.pdbx_description
1 polymer ?
#
loop_
_entity_poly.entity_id
_entity_poly.type
_entity_poly.pdbx_seq_one_letter_code
_entity_poly.pdbx_strand_id
1 'polypeptide(L)'
;ENRIIFVAPPENMVPTLMRDLFDWLKNDKETPLLIKSCIFHYEFVFIHPFGDGNGRTARFWQNLLLSNWNSVFEYIPLESQIHKYQSEYYNKIDNCHKSGNSNEFIEFILLMINEVLDEVLLSSQKESRHISEQVNRLLSVMDDEIPYSANELLSLLNIKSKETLRASYLNPALENGLIKMTLP
;
A
#
# COMPACT_ATOMS: atom_id res chain seq x y z
N GLU A 1 28.87 26.76 3.77
CA GLU A 1 27.99 27.65 2.96
C GLU A 1 26.54 27.22 3.18
N ASN A 2 25.73 28.11 3.78
CA ASN A 2 24.28 27.88 3.91
C ASN A 2 23.65 27.98 2.52
N ARG A 3 23.46 26.86 1.86
CA ARG A 3 22.74 26.80 0.59
C ARG A 3 21.24 26.89 0.90
N ILE A 4 20.58 27.95 0.47
CA ILE A 4 19.11 28.05 0.52
C ILE A 4 18.59 27.00 -0.44
N ILE A 5 17.91 25.97 0.10
CA ILE A 5 17.40 24.84 -0.68
C ILE A 5 15.95 25.15 -1.12
N PHE A 6 15.21 25.95 -0.36
CA PHE A 6 13.82 26.28 -0.61
C PHE A 6 13.43 27.62 0.01
N VAL A 7 12.60 28.38 -0.69
CA VAL A 7 11.97 29.62 -0.18
C VAL A 7 10.46 29.40 -0.19
N ALA A 8 9.88 29.24 0.99
CA ALA A 8 8.43 29.13 1.15
C ALA A 8 7.71 30.42 0.69
N PRO A 9 6.44 30.33 0.26
CA PRO A 9 5.60 31.49 0.00
C PRO A 9 5.54 32.44 1.21
N PRO A 10 5.29 33.73 1.00
CA PRO A 10 5.12 34.69 2.10
C PRO A 10 4.00 34.25 3.06
N GLU A 11 4.23 34.43 4.37
CA GLU A 11 3.32 33.97 5.43
C GLU A 11 1.87 34.43 5.23
N ASN A 12 1.66 35.66 4.77
CA ASN A 12 0.33 36.22 4.50
C ASN A 12 -0.41 35.53 3.35
N MET A 13 0.29 34.79 2.48
CA MET A 13 -0.32 34.02 1.38
C MET A 13 -0.72 32.60 1.80
N VAL A 14 -0.09 32.04 2.82
CA VAL A 14 -0.28 30.64 3.24
C VAL A 14 -1.76 30.29 3.48
N PRO A 15 -2.59 31.09 4.20
CA PRO A 15 -3.99 30.74 4.43
C PRO A 15 -4.81 30.66 3.12
N THR A 16 -4.49 31.49 2.14
CA THR A 16 -5.17 31.47 0.84
C THR A 16 -4.75 30.25 0.02
N LEU A 17 -3.45 30.00 -0.08
CA LEU A 17 -2.92 28.83 -0.80
C LEU A 17 -3.43 27.52 -0.22
N MET A 18 -3.48 27.39 1.09
CA MET A 18 -4.03 26.21 1.75
C MET A 18 -5.53 26.02 1.45
N ARG A 19 -6.33 27.09 1.51
CA ARG A 19 -7.74 27.02 1.13
C ARG A 19 -7.90 26.56 -0.32
N ASP A 20 -7.17 27.17 -1.23
CA ASP A 20 -7.23 26.87 -2.66
C ASP A 20 -6.83 25.43 -2.94
N LEU A 21 -5.82 24.89 -2.24
CA LEU A 21 -5.40 23.49 -2.32
C LEU A 21 -6.52 22.53 -1.88
N PHE A 22 -7.19 22.81 -0.75
CA PHE A 22 -8.28 21.96 -0.28
C PHE A 22 -9.54 22.11 -1.14
N ASP A 23 -9.83 23.30 -1.65
CA ASP A 23 -10.94 23.53 -2.56
C ASP A 23 -10.72 22.80 -3.89
N TRP A 24 -9.50 22.81 -4.42
CA TRP A 24 -9.12 21.98 -5.57
C TRP A 24 -9.28 20.49 -5.27
N LEU A 25 -8.73 20.00 -4.16
CA LEU A 25 -8.84 18.59 -3.76
C LEU A 25 -10.30 18.12 -3.72
N LYS A 26 -11.19 18.96 -3.21
CA LYS A 26 -12.63 18.64 -3.06
C LYS A 26 -13.39 18.70 -4.39
N ASN A 27 -13.08 19.68 -5.24
CA ASN A 27 -13.90 20.02 -6.41
C ASN A 27 -13.41 19.37 -7.70
N ASP A 28 -12.12 19.10 -7.85
CA ASP A 28 -11.59 18.41 -9.01
C ASP A 28 -12.07 16.96 -9.05
N LYS A 29 -12.70 16.57 -10.15
CA LYS A 29 -13.24 15.22 -10.40
C LYS A 29 -12.57 14.49 -11.57
N GLU A 30 -11.69 15.20 -12.28
CA GLU A 30 -11.08 14.70 -13.51
C GLU A 30 -9.72 14.01 -13.24
N THR A 31 -8.93 14.57 -12.32
CA THR A 31 -7.62 14.02 -11.99
C THR A 31 -7.76 12.68 -11.24
N PRO A 32 -7.15 11.58 -11.71
CA PRO A 32 -7.13 10.31 -10.99
C PRO A 32 -6.58 10.47 -9.56
N LEU A 33 -7.19 9.82 -8.58
CA LEU A 33 -6.87 10.06 -7.18
C LEU A 33 -5.40 9.75 -6.83
N LEU A 34 -4.79 8.79 -7.49
CA LEU A 34 -3.37 8.48 -7.34
C LEU A 34 -2.50 9.69 -7.69
N ILE A 35 -2.76 10.32 -8.83
CA ILE A 35 -2.05 11.54 -9.27
C ILE A 35 -2.40 12.73 -8.35
N LYS A 36 -3.67 12.87 -8.01
CA LYS A 36 -4.16 13.93 -7.12
C LYS A 36 -3.47 13.89 -5.74
N SER A 37 -3.24 12.70 -5.20
CA SER A 37 -2.53 12.52 -3.94
C SER A 37 -1.06 12.99 -4.01
N CYS A 38 -0.40 12.76 -5.15
CA CYS A 38 0.97 13.22 -5.38
C CYS A 38 1.04 14.74 -5.54
N ILE A 39 0.10 15.34 -6.29
CA ILE A 39 0.00 16.79 -6.44
C ILE A 39 -0.26 17.44 -5.08
N PHE A 40 -1.22 16.91 -4.31
CA PHE A 40 -1.52 17.42 -2.97
C PHE A 40 -0.30 17.38 -2.05
N HIS A 41 0.44 16.27 -2.06
CA HIS A 41 1.67 16.14 -1.29
C HIS A 41 2.69 17.21 -1.67
N TYR A 42 2.97 17.37 -2.97
CA TYR A 42 3.93 18.35 -3.46
C TYR A 42 3.52 19.78 -3.08
N GLU A 43 2.28 20.16 -3.38
CA GLU A 43 1.75 21.50 -3.09
C GLU A 43 1.75 21.81 -1.58
N PHE A 44 1.42 20.83 -0.74
CA PHE A 44 1.46 20.99 0.72
C PHE A 44 2.88 21.29 1.21
N VAL A 45 3.88 20.56 0.69
CA VAL A 45 5.29 20.79 1.01
C VAL A 45 5.74 22.15 0.48
N PHE A 46 5.28 22.56 -0.70
CA PHE A 46 5.57 23.84 -1.33
C PHE A 46 5.00 25.02 -0.53
N ILE A 47 3.74 24.96 -0.13
CA ILE A 47 3.08 26.01 0.68
C ILE A 47 3.75 26.15 2.04
N HIS A 48 4.23 25.05 2.60
CA HIS A 48 4.98 24.99 3.85
C HIS A 48 4.26 25.64 5.05
N PRO A 49 3.01 25.23 5.38
CA PRO A 49 2.16 25.95 6.32
C PRO A 49 2.63 25.92 7.78
N PHE A 50 3.54 25.03 8.14
CA PHE A 50 4.02 24.87 9.52
C PHE A 50 5.51 25.20 9.65
N GLY A 51 5.95 25.59 10.85
CA GLY A 51 7.37 25.78 11.17
C GLY A 51 8.18 24.48 11.13
N ASP A 52 7.54 23.33 11.40
CA ASP A 52 8.11 21.98 11.31
C ASP A 52 7.02 20.96 10.99
N GLY A 53 7.39 19.80 10.46
CA GLY A 53 6.48 18.68 10.22
C GLY A 53 5.74 18.71 8.89
N ASN A 54 6.01 19.66 7.99
CA ASN A 54 5.32 19.78 6.71
C ASN A 54 5.40 18.48 5.88
N GLY A 55 6.58 17.88 5.76
CA GLY A 55 6.76 16.62 5.05
C GLY A 55 6.00 15.45 5.69
N ARG A 56 5.98 15.34 7.02
CA ARG A 56 5.20 14.31 7.74
C ARG A 56 3.71 14.48 7.51
N THR A 57 3.22 15.72 7.59
CA THR A 57 1.80 16.03 7.34
C THR A 57 1.40 15.77 5.90
N ALA A 58 2.24 16.15 4.92
CA ALA A 58 1.99 15.87 3.51
C ALA A 58 1.90 14.36 3.22
N ARG A 59 2.80 13.55 3.77
CA ARG A 59 2.77 12.08 3.67
C ARG A 59 1.54 11.48 4.33
N PHE A 60 1.18 11.97 5.51
CA PHE A 60 -0.05 11.56 6.20
C PHE A 60 -1.29 11.79 5.33
N TRP A 61 -1.43 12.98 4.74
CA TRP A 61 -2.52 13.29 3.83
C TRP A 61 -2.52 12.42 2.59
N GLN A 62 -1.34 12.18 1.99
CA GLN A 62 -1.23 11.29 0.83
C GLN A 62 -1.71 9.87 1.17
N ASN A 63 -1.24 9.30 2.28
CA ASN A 63 -1.70 7.98 2.74
C ASN A 63 -3.20 7.96 3.00
N LEU A 64 -3.75 8.99 3.64
CA LEU A 64 -5.19 9.09 3.89
C LEU A 64 -6.02 9.12 2.61
N LEU A 65 -5.58 9.87 1.59
CA LEU A 65 -6.24 9.92 0.30
C LEU A 65 -6.19 8.57 -0.42
N LEU A 66 -5.04 7.91 -0.41
CA LEU A 66 -4.84 6.64 -1.07
C LEU A 66 -5.59 5.49 -0.37
N SER A 67 -5.57 5.42 0.96
CA SER A 67 -6.28 4.37 1.72
C SER A 67 -7.80 4.50 1.61
N ASN A 68 -8.34 5.72 1.55
CA ASN A 68 -9.76 5.93 1.28
C ASN A 68 -10.16 5.52 -0.15
N TRP A 69 -9.23 5.50 -1.09
CA TRP A 69 -9.48 5.06 -2.45
C TRP A 69 -9.36 3.54 -2.60
N ASN A 70 -8.33 2.94 -1.99
CA ASN A 70 -8.11 1.49 -2.01
C ASN A 70 -7.39 1.06 -0.73
N SER A 71 -8.00 0.14 0.02
CA SER A 71 -7.50 -0.35 1.31
C SER A 71 -6.11 -0.99 1.24
N VAL A 72 -5.62 -1.41 0.07
CA VAL A 72 -4.25 -1.93 -0.08
C VAL A 72 -3.22 -0.89 0.36
N PHE A 73 -3.53 0.41 0.22
CA PHE A 73 -2.62 1.49 0.63
C PHE A 73 -2.48 1.67 2.15
N GLU A 74 -3.34 1.04 2.96
CA GLU A 74 -3.15 0.97 4.41
C GLU A 74 -1.90 0.15 4.80
N TYR A 75 -1.50 -0.78 3.93
CA TYR A 75 -0.39 -1.70 4.15
C TYR A 75 0.89 -1.29 3.40
N ILE A 76 0.84 -0.23 2.60
CA ILE A 76 1.99 0.26 1.83
C ILE A 76 2.82 1.21 2.70
N PRO A 77 4.07 0.85 3.08
CA PRO A 77 4.93 1.67 3.93
C PRO A 77 5.58 2.82 3.14
N LEU A 78 4.78 3.72 2.57
CA LEU A 78 5.26 4.83 1.73
C LEU A 78 6.29 5.71 2.47
N GLU A 79 6.12 5.92 3.78
CA GLU A 79 7.07 6.68 4.58
C GLU A 79 8.45 6.02 4.65
N SER A 80 8.49 4.69 4.80
CA SER A 80 9.74 3.93 4.81
C SER A 80 10.46 3.99 3.47
N GLN A 81 9.72 3.97 2.37
CA GLN A 81 10.29 4.12 1.02
C GLN A 81 10.85 5.53 0.81
N ILE A 82 10.12 6.57 1.19
CA ILE A 82 10.63 7.94 1.12
C ILE A 82 11.88 8.11 1.98
N HIS A 83 11.95 7.47 3.14
CA HIS A 83 13.15 7.49 3.97
C HIS A 83 14.34 6.78 3.28
N LYS A 84 14.11 5.64 2.64
CA LYS A 84 15.12 4.90 1.86
C LYS A 84 15.72 5.75 0.74
N TYR A 85 14.90 6.54 0.06
CA TYR A 85 15.27 7.41 -1.06
C TYR A 85 15.28 8.91 -0.71
N GLN A 86 15.57 9.25 0.56
CA GLN A 86 15.41 10.61 1.07
C GLN A 86 16.16 11.68 0.26
N SER A 87 17.39 11.40 -0.16
CA SER A 87 18.17 12.34 -0.95
C SER A 87 17.53 12.61 -2.31
N GLU A 88 16.99 11.59 -2.95
CA GLU A 88 16.31 11.71 -4.24
C GLU A 88 14.99 12.46 -4.09
N TYR A 89 14.22 12.15 -3.05
CA TYR A 89 12.99 12.87 -2.70
C TYR A 89 13.22 14.39 -2.62
N TYR A 90 14.24 14.84 -1.89
CA TYR A 90 14.55 16.27 -1.80
C TYR A 90 15.06 16.86 -3.12
N ASN A 91 15.84 16.10 -3.91
CA ASN A 91 16.29 16.54 -5.21
C ASN A 91 15.12 16.74 -6.19
N LYS A 92 14.12 15.82 -6.16
CA LYS A 92 12.92 15.96 -7.01
C LYS A 92 12.09 17.18 -6.65
N ILE A 93 11.93 17.47 -5.35
CA ILE A 93 11.26 18.70 -4.89
C ILE A 93 12.02 19.94 -5.39
N ASP A 94 13.34 20.00 -5.22
CA ASP A 94 14.17 21.13 -5.65
C ASP A 94 14.10 21.34 -7.19
N ASN A 95 14.14 20.26 -7.97
CA ASN A 95 13.99 20.33 -9.41
C ASN A 95 12.62 20.85 -9.83
N CYS A 96 11.57 20.39 -9.19
CA CYS A 96 10.20 20.85 -9.44
C CYS A 96 10.03 22.34 -9.11
N HIS A 97 10.62 22.81 -8.01
CA HIS A 97 10.64 24.23 -7.68
C HIS A 97 11.32 25.08 -8.78
N LYS A 98 12.44 24.60 -9.30
CA LYS A 98 13.18 25.32 -10.36
C LYS A 98 12.47 25.31 -11.70
N SER A 99 11.79 24.21 -12.03
CA SER A 99 11.07 24.05 -13.31
C SER A 99 9.66 24.63 -13.29
N GLY A 100 9.11 24.96 -12.10
CA GLY A 100 7.75 25.49 -11.95
C GLY A 100 6.65 24.47 -12.26
N ASN A 101 6.94 23.16 -12.10
CA ASN A 101 5.95 22.08 -12.26
C ASN A 101 6.27 20.91 -11.32
N SER A 102 5.30 20.01 -11.08
CA SER A 102 5.42 18.89 -10.15
C SER A 102 5.68 17.53 -10.82
N ASN A 103 5.95 17.49 -12.13
CA ASN A 103 6.00 16.25 -12.90
C ASN A 103 7.06 15.27 -12.37
N GLU A 104 8.30 15.73 -12.17
CA GLU A 104 9.37 14.84 -11.68
C GLU A 104 9.07 14.27 -10.28
N PHE A 105 8.40 15.03 -9.43
CA PHE A 105 7.98 14.57 -8.12
C PHE A 105 6.87 13.52 -8.22
N ILE A 106 5.87 13.75 -9.07
CA ILE A 106 4.78 12.80 -9.30
C ILE A 106 5.35 11.47 -9.83
N GLU A 107 6.18 11.51 -10.86
CA GLU A 107 6.82 10.33 -11.43
C GLU A 107 7.62 9.56 -10.37
N PHE A 108 8.40 10.26 -9.57
CA PHE A 108 9.18 9.67 -8.49
C PHE A 108 8.30 8.94 -7.45
N ILE A 109 7.22 9.57 -6.98
CA ILE A 109 6.29 8.94 -6.04
C ILE A 109 5.60 7.71 -6.65
N LEU A 110 5.19 7.80 -7.92
CA LEU A 110 4.57 6.68 -8.63
C LEU A 110 5.52 5.50 -8.77
N LEU A 111 6.79 5.73 -9.08
CA LEU A 111 7.82 4.69 -9.15
C LEU A 111 8.02 4.02 -7.78
N MET A 112 8.07 4.79 -6.69
CA MET A 112 8.17 4.22 -5.34
C MET A 112 6.95 3.39 -4.95
N ILE A 113 5.73 3.84 -5.29
CA ILE A 113 4.51 3.06 -5.06
C ILE A 113 4.57 1.75 -5.84
N ASN A 114 4.99 1.79 -7.10
CA ASN A 114 5.12 0.60 -7.92
C ASN A 114 6.15 -0.40 -7.33
N GLU A 115 7.30 0.08 -6.87
CA GLU A 115 8.33 -0.75 -6.23
C GLU A 115 7.76 -1.50 -5.01
N VAL A 116 7.01 -0.81 -4.15
CA VAL A 116 6.39 -1.43 -2.98
C VAL A 116 5.32 -2.46 -3.37
N LEU A 117 4.50 -2.14 -4.36
CA LEU A 117 3.49 -3.08 -4.87
C LEU A 117 4.15 -4.36 -5.41
N ASP A 118 5.25 -4.23 -6.14
CA ASP A 118 6.02 -5.38 -6.63
C ASP A 118 6.60 -6.21 -5.48
N GLU A 119 7.15 -5.58 -4.44
CA GLU A 119 7.64 -6.26 -3.23
C GLU A 119 6.53 -7.02 -2.51
N VAL A 120 5.34 -6.43 -2.36
CA VAL A 120 4.16 -7.07 -1.74
C VAL A 120 3.68 -8.25 -2.57
N LEU A 121 3.60 -8.10 -3.90
CA LEU A 121 3.21 -9.20 -4.80
C LEU A 121 4.21 -10.36 -4.75
N LEU A 122 5.51 -10.08 -4.73
CA LEU A 122 6.56 -11.08 -4.63
C LEU A 122 6.52 -11.81 -3.27
N SER A 123 6.25 -11.11 -2.17
CA SER A 123 6.12 -11.74 -0.86
C SER A 123 4.88 -12.62 -0.77
N SER A 124 3.73 -12.16 -1.25
CA SER A 124 2.50 -12.96 -1.28
C SER A 124 2.63 -14.22 -2.15
N GLN A 125 3.36 -14.14 -3.28
CA GLN A 125 3.67 -15.30 -4.11
C GLN A 125 4.61 -16.30 -3.42
N LYS A 126 5.55 -15.83 -2.60
CA LYS A 126 6.43 -16.69 -1.80
C LYS A 126 5.63 -17.41 -0.70
N GLU A 127 4.74 -16.73 -0.02
CA GLU A 127 3.85 -17.35 0.97
C GLU A 127 2.93 -18.38 0.32
N SER A 128 2.36 -18.07 -0.85
CA SER A 128 1.53 -19.02 -1.62
C SER A 128 2.33 -20.24 -2.10
N ARG A 129 3.61 -20.12 -2.36
CA ARG A 129 4.48 -21.28 -2.72
C ARG A 129 4.80 -22.19 -1.54
N HIS A 130 4.66 -21.72 -0.29
CA HIS A 130 4.77 -22.57 0.90
C HIS A 130 3.50 -23.39 1.19
N ILE A 131 2.38 -23.08 0.53
CA ILE A 131 1.19 -23.95 0.58
C ILE A 131 1.47 -25.16 -0.29
N SER A 132 1.58 -26.34 0.35
CA SER A 132 1.88 -27.60 -0.34
C SER A 132 0.80 -27.91 -1.40
N GLU A 133 1.18 -28.63 -2.46
CA GLU A 133 0.24 -29.10 -3.48
C GLU A 133 -0.95 -29.85 -2.87
N GLN A 134 -0.72 -30.55 -1.77
CA GLN A 134 -1.74 -31.26 -1.01
C GLN A 134 -2.77 -30.32 -0.39
N VAL A 135 -2.34 -29.20 0.19
CA VAL A 135 -3.25 -28.19 0.76
C VAL A 135 -4.04 -27.50 -0.33
N ASN A 136 -3.42 -27.15 -1.45
CA ASN A 136 -4.13 -26.59 -2.60
C ASN A 136 -5.20 -27.54 -3.13
N ARG A 137 -4.89 -28.82 -3.21
CA ARG A 137 -5.85 -29.86 -3.61
C ARG A 137 -6.98 -30.02 -2.59
N LEU A 138 -6.70 -29.89 -1.29
CA LEU A 138 -7.73 -29.89 -0.24
C LEU A 138 -8.69 -28.72 -0.44
N LEU A 139 -8.16 -27.50 -0.58
CA LEU A 139 -8.97 -26.28 -0.75
C LEU A 139 -9.80 -26.32 -2.04
N SER A 140 -9.30 -26.93 -3.11
CA SER A 140 -10.02 -27.04 -4.38
C SER A 140 -11.27 -27.94 -4.33
N VAL A 141 -11.40 -28.81 -3.33
CA VAL A 141 -12.55 -29.71 -3.15
C VAL A 141 -13.48 -29.29 -2.01
N MET A 142 -13.10 -28.24 -1.25
CA MET A 142 -13.90 -27.68 -0.16
C MET A 142 -14.65 -26.42 -0.63
N ASP A 143 -15.85 -26.24 -0.11
CA ASP A 143 -16.65 -25.03 -0.24
C ASP A 143 -16.57 -24.27 1.11
N ASP A 144 -16.41 -22.95 1.06
CA ASP A 144 -16.16 -22.14 2.25
C ASP A 144 -17.31 -22.15 3.28
N GLU A 145 -18.53 -22.45 2.84
CA GLU A 145 -19.73 -22.45 3.68
C GLU A 145 -20.16 -23.84 4.19
N ILE A 146 -19.51 -24.92 3.73
CA ILE A 146 -19.93 -26.28 4.03
C ILE A 146 -18.92 -26.96 4.97
N PRO A 147 -19.36 -27.49 6.14
CA PRO A 147 -18.51 -28.29 7.00
C PRO A 147 -18.35 -29.71 6.42
N TYR A 148 -17.12 -30.20 6.34
CA TYR A 148 -16.77 -31.51 5.84
C TYR A 148 -16.28 -32.43 6.97
N SER A 149 -16.74 -33.67 6.97
CA SER A 149 -16.16 -34.72 7.81
C SER A 149 -14.88 -35.29 7.17
N ALA A 150 -14.01 -35.89 8.01
CA ALA A 150 -12.80 -36.53 7.53
C ALA A 150 -13.09 -37.63 6.49
N ASN A 151 -14.24 -38.33 6.60
CA ASN A 151 -14.59 -39.40 5.66
C ASN A 151 -15.01 -38.84 4.29
N GLU A 152 -15.72 -37.71 4.26
CA GLU A 152 -16.06 -37.01 3.02
C GLU A 152 -14.81 -36.50 2.32
N LEU A 153 -13.89 -35.89 3.05
CA LEU A 153 -12.64 -35.41 2.49
C LEU A 153 -11.76 -36.57 1.95
N LEU A 154 -11.74 -37.70 2.61
CA LEU A 154 -11.05 -38.90 2.09
C LEU A 154 -11.65 -39.32 0.72
N SER A 155 -12.96 -39.31 0.61
CA SER A 155 -13.67 -39.65 -0.63
C SER A 155 -13.40 -38.66 -1.76
N LEU A 156 -13.54 -37.36 -1.45
CA LEU A 156 -13.34 -36.27 -2.42
C LEU A 156 -11.90 -36.20 -2.94
N LEU A 157 -10.93 -36.41 -2.04
CA LEU A 157 -9.52 -36.39 -2.39
C LEU A 157 -9.00 -37.73 -2.94
N ASN A 158 -9.84 -38.77 -2.91
CA ASN A 158 -9.47 -40.17 -3.26
C ASN A 158 -8.26 -40.65 -2.46
N ILE A 159 -8.27 -40.41 -1.15
CA ILE A 159 -7.22 -40.84 -0.18
C ILE A 159 -7.78 -41.96 0.68
N LYS A 160 -6.96 -43.04 0.89
CA LYS A 160 -7.37 -44.19 1.70
C LYS A 160 -6.98 -44.07 3.16
N SER A 161 -5.99 -43.26 3.50
CA SER A 161 -5.42 -43.16 4.85
C SER A 161 -5.84 -41.85 5.54
N LYS A 162 -6.50 -41.99 6.71
CA LYS A 162 -6.81 -40.85 7.60
C LYS A 162 -5.55 -40.18 8.13
N GLU A 163 -4.49 -40.91 8.33
CA GLU A 163 -3.22 -40.38 8.80
C GLU A 163 -2.58 -39.49 7.74
N THR A 164 -2.58 -39.90 6.46
CA THR A 164 -2.12 -39.09 5.34
C THR A 164 -2.98 -37.82 5.17
N LEU A 165 -4.31 -37.94 5.28
CA LEU A 165 -5.18 -36.80 5.24
C LEU A 165 -4.84 -35.77 6.33
N ARG A 166 -4.64 -36.25 7.56
CA ARG A 166 -4.33 -35.40 8.71
C ARG A 166 -2.95 -34.75 8.58
N ALA A 167 -1.90 -35.54 8.31
CA ALA A 167 -0.51 -35.06 8.33
C ALA A 167 -0.17 -34.17 7.13
N SER A 168 -0.65 -34.51 5.92
CA SER A 168 -0.22 -33.84 4.69
C SER A 168 -1.22 -32.81 4.16
N TYR A 169 -2.47 -32.83 4.61
CA TYR A 169 -3.53 -31.94 4.12
C TYR A 169 -4.10 -31.05 5.23
N LEU A 170 -4.65 -31.65 6.33
CA LEU A 170 -5.37 -30.87 7.34
C LEU A 170 -4.44 -30.09 8.26
N ASN A 171 -3.40 -30.71 8.82
CA ASN A 171 -2.51 -30.01 9.75
C ASN A 171 -1.83 -28.81 9.10
N PRO A 172 -1.22 -28.92 7.90
CA PRO A 172 -0.64 -27.75 7.24
C PRO A 172 -1.69 -26.66 6.89
N ALA A 173 -2.91 -27.04 6.52
CA ALA A 173 -3.97 -26.10 6.25
C ALA A 173 -4.47 -25.37 7.52
N LEU A 174 -4.54 -26.08 8.66
CA LEU A 174 -4.90 -25.50 9.96
C LEU A 174 -3.79 -24.58 10.48
N GLU A 175 -2.52 -25.00 10.39
CA GLU A 175 -1.36 -24.21 10.82
C GLU A 175 -1.24 -22.89 10.04
N ASN A 176 -1.63 -22.90 8.76
CA ASN A 176 -1.67 -21.69 7.92
C ASN A 176 -2.99 -20.91 8.04
N GLY A 177 -3.92 -21.33 8.90
CA GLY A 177 -5.21 -20.62 9.10
C GLY A 177 -6.17 -20.69 7.91
N LEU A 178 -5.93 -21.58 6.94
CA LEU A 178 -6.73 -21.69 5.71
C LEU A 178 -8.04 -22.46 5.93
N ILE A 179 -8.10 -23.29 6.96
CA ILE A 179 -9.30 -24.00 7.40
C ILE A 179 -9.42 -23.90 8.92
N LYS A 180 -10.60 -24.18 9.47
CA LYS A 180 -10.84 -24.25 10.91
C LYS A 180 -11.65 -25.49 11.27
N MET A 181 -11.45 -26.00 12.47
CA MET A 181 -12.30 -27.05 13.03
C MET A 181 -13.64 -26.44 13.45
N THR A 182 -14.76 -27.04 13.03
CA THR A 182 -16.12 -26.62 13.40
C THR A 182 -16.66 -27.34 14.62
N LEU A 183 -16.14 -28.54 14.89
CA LEU A 183 -16.45 -29.34 16.09
C LEU A 183 -15.14 -29.82 16.71
N PRO A 184 -15.06 -29.91 18.07
CA PRO A 184 -13.87 -30.41 18.76
C PRO A 184 -13.62 -31.89 18.52
#